data_b9dc81fda5fa6651fb8758b8c656994a
#
_entry.id   b9dc81fda5fa6651fb8758b8c656994a
#
_cell.length_a   1.000
_cell.length_b   1.000
_cell.length_c   1.000
_cell.angle_alpha   90.00
_cell.angle_beta   90.00
_cell.angle_gamma   90.00
#
_symmetry.space_group_name_H-M   'P 1'
#
loop_
_entity.id
_entity.type
_entity.pdbx_description
1 polymer ?
#
loop_
_entity_poly.entity_id
_entity_poly.type
_entity_poly.pdbx_seq_one_letter_code
_entity_poly.pdbx_strand_id
1 'polypeptide(L)'
;MLNAGPLNSTALNASGTQTAAVEPEYVLRGIGYRWRLRLLVGGVDMTAQLTGKVDVDREEGGAGVAGFELYLPPGVVAPTDWIGKTVSLDYLSTTGGVTTEERRYTGQIASPRWSPTTRLMACECSDQLQQRVEAMASTAIDRLTDGYWSADLFESTDGRSHWDYAVERLSSRPASLDCSPYGVLRVTSWYATATHFVFGPGTTLYQSLGLELAPLSNITNRVEIEFSYRYSRLWQRNQNYSWKHPITGSSEGTTGFCAWRSWPSELPTIEMVAEAAADNEQTIVSSSYYLLPGTMADPCGDGSPWINTYTNLLLGATWTAARRWAQTITETYSLSLATAAGEVEATRIVQRDNYSFEVEDLAAEAWEADPFTSATDGATDLHDEARRATAINLALRIGQTEIIAAHRATLISWDVPSSMAMGVDLIHTLELDAEGVHAVGKCRRIVDRFDLERGAAVTTLTIAVMRGGGSSDPLTLPPRIGVGVVGTLSTDGGLAMPTQLSGYLLPDYDETITGFSGNNDASSGGHPRRLDAPADEIPAAERDESTLTAAQLYRVGIPDDTLEL
;
A
#
# COMPACT_ATOMS: atom_id res chain seq x y z
N MET A 1 27.07 44.30 21.53
CA MET A 1 26.54 44.33 20.18
C MET A 1 25.03 44.03 20.26
N LEU A 2 24.25 45.10 20.44
CA LEU A 2 22.78 45.06 20.48
C LEU A 2 22.35 45.78 19.19
N ASN A 3 21.70 45.08 18.30
CA ASN A 3 21.06 45.47 17.03
C ASN A 3 21.64 44.78 15.78
N ALA A 4 21.31 43.53 15.64
CA ALA A 4 21.51 42.82 14.40
C ALA A 4 20.20 42.15 13.90
N GLY A 5 19.07 42.82 14.00
CA GLY A 5 17.82 42.39 13.40
C GLY A 5 16.66 43.35 13.68
N PRO A 6 15.62 43.43 12.87
CA PRO A 6 14.44 44.23 13.16
C PRO A 6 13.79 43.74 14.45
N LEU A 7 13.39 44.69 15.30
CA LEU A 7 12.88 44.49 16.66
C LEU A 7 11.64 43.56 16.79
N ASN A 8 11.04 43.11 15.68
CA ASN A 8 9.84 42.30 15.65
C ASN A 8 10.03 40.92 14.96
N SER A 9 11.27 40.49 14.69
CA SER A 9 11.50 39.24 13.95
C SER A 9 11.61 37.98 14.81
N THR A 10 11.58 38.08 16.15
CA THR A 10 11.62 36.94 17.03
C THR A 10 10.65 37.12 18.20
N ALA A 11 9.82 36.12 18.46
CA ALA A 11 9.02 36.06 19.68
C ALA A 11 9.95 36.09 20.90
N LEU A 12 9.68 36.99 21.85
CA LEU A 12 10.48 37.25 23.05
C LEU A 12 10.79 36.04 23.95
N ASN A 13 10.24 34.87 23.67
CA ASN A 13 10.37 33.62 24.42
C ASN A 13 10.77 32.37 23.60
N ALA A 14 11.35 32.54 22.42
CA ALA A 14 11.85 31.39 21.66
C ALA A 14 13.24 30.99 22.15
N SER A 15 13.31 30.07 23.09
CA SER A 15 14.50 29.27 23.39
C SER A 15 14.58 28.10 22.41
N GLY A 16 15.00 28.35 21.22
CA GLY A 16 15.26 27.34 20.21
C GLY A 16 16.52 27.69 19.43
N THR A 17 17.34 26.71 19.14
CA THR A 17 18.42 26.81 18.17
C THR A 17 17.85 27.42 16.87
N GLN A 18 18.12 28.70 16.65
CA GLN A 18 17.87 29.32 15.37
C GLN A 18 18.71 28.57 14.33
N THR A 19 18.07 27.70 13.53
CA THR A 19 18.53 27.51 12.17
C THR A 19 18.59 28.89 11.58
N ALA A 20 19.78 29.31 11.13
CA ALA A 20 19.98 30.60 10.50
C ALA A 20 18.87 30.76 9.45
N ALA A 21 17.96 31.71 9.66
CA ALA A 21 16.94 32.02 8.68
C ALA A 21 17.71 32.38 7.41
N VAL A 22 17.48 31.63 6.33
CA VAL A 22 18.02 31.99 5.02
C VAL A 22 17.37 33.33 4.71
N GLU A 23 18.18 34.40 4.66
CA GLU A 23 17.65 35.70 4.28
C GLU A 23 17.11 35.59 2.86
N PRO A 24 15.86 36.05 2.59
CA PRO A 24 15.31 36.02 1.25
C PRO A 24 16.17 36.87 0.32
N GLU A 25 16.45 36.38 -0.87
CA GLU A 25 17.14 37.12 -1.90
C GLU A 25 16.20 38.16 -2.48
N TYR A 26 16.48 39.45 -2.23
CA TYR A 26 15.70 40.55 -2.77
C TYR A 26 16.06 40.79 -4.23
N VAL A 27 15.07 40.87 -5.08
CA VAL A 27 15.24 41.17 -6.48
C VAL A 27 15.60 42.65 -6.64
N LEU A 28 16.83 42.93 -7.08
CA LEU A 28 17.33 44.31 -7.23
C LEU A 28 16.72 44.99 -8.46
N ARG A 29 16.32 46.24 -8.33
CA ARG A 29 15.87 47.08 -9.45
C ARG A 29 17.03 47.33 -10.39
N GLY A 30 16.95 46.84 -11.63
CA GLY A 30 17.97 47.09 -12.65
C GLY A 30 17.89 48.54 -13.17
N ILE A 31 19.02 49.24 -13.23
CA ILE A 31 19.15 50.50 -13.94
C ILE A 31 19.74 50.19 -15.32
N GLY A 32 18.90 50.08 -16.32
CA GLY A 32 19.29 49.80 -17.70
C GLY A 32 20.01 48.45 -17.87
N TYR A 33 19.36 47.47 -18.41
CA TYR A 33 19.95 46.19 -18.70
C TYR A 33 19.85 45.87 -20.19
N ARG A 34 20.82 45.08 -20.67
CA ARG A 34 20.72 44.38 -21.96
C ARG A 34 20.56 42.91 -21.72
N TRP A 35 19.72 42.31 -22.51
CA TRP A 35 19.59 40.85 -22.47
C TRP A 35 19.85 40.23 -23.86
N ARG A 36 20.22 39.01 -23.87
CA ARG A 36 20.33 38.13 -25.04
C ARG A 36 20.11 36.70 -24.65
N LEU A 37 19.75 35.89 -25.63
CA LEU A 37 19.70 34.45 -25.46
C LEU A 37 20.97 33.84 -26.06
N ARG A 38 21.38 32.69 -25.52
CA ARG A 38 22.33 31.79 -26.16
C ARG A 38 21.64 30.46 -26.36
N LEU A 39 21.58 30.00 -27.61
CA LEU A 39 20.94 28.74 -28.00
C LEU A 39 21.99 27.78 -28.57
N LEU A 40 22.10 26.62 -27.94
CA LEU A 40 22.91 25.51 -28.47
C LEU A 40 21.97 24.37 -28.93
N VAL A 41 22.16 23.87 -30.15
CA VAL A 41 21.44 22.73 -30.71
C VAL A 41 22.44 21.67 -31.12
N GLY A 42 22.37 20.49 -30.49
CA GLY A 42 23.36 19.43 -30.70
C GLY A 42 24.81 19.87 -30.36
N GLY A 43 24.94 20.81 -29.41
CA GLY A 43 26.23 21.39 -29.02
C GLY A 43 26.73 22.51 -29.97
N VAL A 44 26.01 22.82 -31.04
CA VAL A 44 26.36 23.89 -31.99
C VAL A 44 25.64 25.16 -31.60
N ASP A 45 26.37 26.30 -31.55
CA ASP A 45 25.79 27.61 -31.29
C ASP A 45 24.95 28.11 -32.48
N MET A 46 23.64 28.20 -32.27
CA MET A 46 22.65 28.63 -33.25
C MET A 46 22.07 30.01 -32.90
N THR A 47 22.68 30.71 -31.97
CA THR A 47 22.19 32.02 -31.46
C THR A 47 22.01 33.06 -32.57
N ALA A 48 22.91 33.07 -33.56
CA ALA A 48 22.83 34.04 -34.68
C ALA A 48 21.67 33.77 -35.65
N GLN A 49 21.13 32.55 -35.66
CA GLN A 49 19.99 32.16 -36.46
C GLN A 49 18.66 32.31 -35.75
N LEU A 50 18.68 32.53 -34.42
CA LEU A 50 17.48 32.64 -33.59
C LEU A 50 16.67 33.87 -33.97
N THR A 51 15.38 33.71 -34.19
CA THR A 51 14.47 34.79 -34.60
C THR A 51 13.09 34.62 -33.98
N GLY A 52 12.25 35.65 -34.10
CA GLY A 52 10.87 35.62 -33.64
C GLY A 52 10.73 35.55 -32.12
N LYS A 53 9.94 34.58 -31.68
CA LYS A 53 9.65 34.39 -30.26
C LYS A 53 10.28 33.09 -29.75
N VAL A 54 10.67 33.10 -28.51
CA VAL A 54 11.15 31.95 -27.76
C VAL A 54 10.33 31.83 -26.48
N ASP A 55 9.70 30.69 -26.29
CA ASP A 55 8.91 30.43 -25.11
C ASP A 55 9.50 29.20 -24.38
N VAL A 56 9.55 29.29 -23.04
CA VAL A 56 9.90 28.15 -22.16
C VAL A 56 8.83 28.05 -21.09
N ASP A 57 8.27 26.87 -20.92
CA ASP A 57 7.25 26.59 -19.91
C ASP A 57 7.67 25.40 -19.07
N ARG A 58 7.77 25.61 -17.78
CA ARG A 58 8.12 24.58 -16.79
C ARG A 58 7.11 24.60 -15.66
N GLU A 59 6.51 23.45 -15.39
CA GLU A 59 5.51 23.27 -14.36
C GLU A 59 5.83 22.02 -13.52
N GLU A 60 5.43 22.03 -12.26
CA GLU A 60 5.49 20.86 -11.38
C GLU A 60 4.69 19.71 -11.96
N GLY A 61 5.26 18.50 -11.94
CA GLY A 61 4.60 17.28 -12.40
C GLY A 61 4.42 17.16 -13.91
N GLY A 62 4.93 18.15 -14.67
CA GLY A 62 4.86 18.20 -16.12
C GLY A 62 6.25 18.22 -16.79
N ALA A 63 6.29 17.76 -18.03
CA ALA A 63 7.49 17.93 -18.85
C ALA A 63 7.71 19.41 -19.16
N GLY A 64 8.92 19.91 -18.97
CA GLY A 64 9.31 21.23 -19.44
C GLY A 64 9.33 21.27 -20.95
N VAL A 65 8.73 22.31 -21.53
CA VAL A 65 8.67 22.52 -22.99
C VAL A 65 9.33 23.83 -23.39
N ALA A 66 9.87 23.88 -24.58
CA ALA A 66 10.38 25.11 -25.16
C ALA A 66 10.05 25.19 -26.66
N GLY A 67 9.76 26.39 -27.12
CA GLY A 67 9.52 26.69 -28.54
C GLY A 67 10.46 27.77 -29.03
N PHE A 68 11.04 27.61 -30.20
CA PHE A 68 11.86 28.65 -30.85
C PHE A 68 11.87 28.53 -32.37
N GLU A 69 12.25 29.59 -33.05
CA GLU A 69 12.39 29.63 -34.51
C GLU A 69 13.81 30.01 -34.92
N LEU A 70 14.34 29.30 -35.93
CA LEU A 70 15.64 29.60 -36.53
C LEU A 70 15.47 30.01 -37.98
N TYR A 71 16.08 31.13 -38.36
CA TYR A 71 16.19 31.51 -39.76
C TYR A 71 17.45 30.90 -40.38
N LEU A 72 17.28 30.06 -41.42
CA LEU A 72 18.41 29.48 -42.16
C LEU A 72 18.55 30.23 -43.49
N PRO A 73 19.61 31.07 -43.66
CA PRO A 73 19.76 31.93 -44.83
C PRO A 73 19.87 31.14 -46.15
N PRO A 74 19.61 31.80 -47.31
CA PRO A 74 19.81 31.18 -48.62
C PRO A 74 21.21 30.61 -48.78
N GLY A 75 21.31 29.41 -49.35
CA GLY A 75 22.59 28.68 -49.51
C GLY A 75 22.92 27.74 -48.36
N VAL A 76 22.27 27.86 -47.20
CA VAL A 76 22.37 26.89 -46.12
C VAL A 76 21.38 25.75 -46.34
N VAL A 77 21.86 24.52 -46.37
CA VAL A 77 21.01 23.33 -46.45
C VAL A 77 20.41 23.09 -45.06
N ALA A 78 19.06 22.98 -45.01
CA ALA A 78 18.40 22.62 -43.77
C ALA A 78 18.73 21.18 -43.40
N PRO A 79 19.31 20.90 -42.22
CA PRO A 79 19.55 19.51 -41.80
C PRO A 79 18.23 18.73 -41.68
N THR A 80 18.26 17.44 -41.95
CA THR A 80 17.10 16.55 -41.83
C THR A 80 17.05 15.80 -40.52
N ASP A 81 18.11 15.87 -39.72
CA ASP A 81 18.33 15.14 -38.46
C ASP A 81 18.09 16.01 -37.21
N TRP A 82 16.97 16.72 -37.21
CA TRP A 82 16.64 17.62 -36.08
C TRP A 82 16.07 16.91 -34.86
N ILE A 83 15.28 15.88 -35.09
CA ILE A 83 14.57 15.15 -34.01
C ILE A 83 15.60 14.53 -33.05
N GLY A 84 15.40 14.74 -31.75
CA GLY A 84 16.25 14.18 -30.70
C GLY A 84 17.56 14.94 -30.46
N LYS A 85 17.86 16.00 -31.24
CA LYS A 85 19.01 16.87 -30.94
C LYS A 85 18.81 17.56 -29.59
N THR A 86 19.86 17.58 -28.81
CA THR A 86 19.88 18.27 -27.52
C THR A 86 19.78 19.78 -27.73
N VAL A 87 18.99 20.41 -26.86
CA VAL A 87 18.81 21.86 -26.84
C VAL A 87 19.17 22.40 -25.48
N SER A 88 19.90 23.49 -25.45
CA SER A 88 20.06 24.28 -24.24
C SER A 88 19.87 25.77 -24.52
N LEU A 89 19.08 26.42 -23.70
CA LEU A 89 18.77 27.82 -23.77
C LEU A 89 19.24 28.51 -22.52
N ASP A 90 20.13 29.51 -22.70
CA ASP A 90 20.64 30.35 -21.62
C ASP A 90 20.16 31.79 -21.82
N TYR A 91 19.76 32.44 -20.73
CA TYR A 91 19.46 33.85 -20.66
C TYR A 91 20.66 34.58 -20.11
N LEU A 92 21.10 35.60 -20.82
CA LEU A 92 22.23 36.44 -20.43
C LEU A 92 21.73 37.87 -20.17
N SER A 93 21.92 38.36 -18.96
CA SER A 93 21.62 39.73 -18.55
C SER A 93 22.92 40.51 -18.32
N THR A 94 23.03 41.67 -18.90
CA THR A 94 24.16 42.56 -18.65
C THR A 94 23.67 43.82 -17.97
N THR A 95 24.10 44.05 -16.73
CA THR A 95 23.74 45.19 -15.90
C THR A 95 25.02 45.80 -15.37
N GLY A 96 25.18 47.12 -15.56
CA GLY A 96 26.38 47.81 -15.10
C GLY A 96 27.71 47.29 -15.70
N GLY A 97 27.66 46.66 -16.90
CA GLY A 97 28.82 46.08 -17.56
C GLY A 97 29.16 44.64 -17.11
N VAL A 98 28.45 44.11 -16.13
CA VAL A 98 28.58 42.71 -15.68
C VAL A 98 27.54 41.86 -16.40
N THR A 99 27.97 40.75 -17.01
CA THR A 99 27.07 39.78 -17.64
C THR A 99 26.89 38.58 -16.72
N THR A 100 25.63 38.31 -16.37
CA THR A 100 25.20 37.14 -15.65
C THR A 100 24.51 36.20 -16.63
N GLU A 101 24.80 34.94 -16.55
CA GLU A 101 24.25 33.90 -17.43
C GLU A 101 23.48 32.88 -16.58
N GLU A 102 22.30 32.49 -17.06
CA GLU A 102 21.49 31.46 -16.41
C GLU A 102 20.86 30.53 -17.42
N ARG A 103 20.93 29.23 -17.13
CA ARG A 103 20.23 28.18 -17.87
C ARG A 103 18.72 28.30 -17.63
N ARG A 104 17.93 28.47 -18.71
CA ARG A 104 16.46 28.46 -18.63
C ARG A 104 15.88 27.12 -19.01
N TYR A 105 16.54 26.40 -19.93
CA TYR A 105 16.02 25.16 -20.46
C TYR A 105 17.11 24.21 -20.93
N THR A 106 16.89 22.93 -20.71
CA THR A 106 17.66 21.84 -21.32
C THR A 106 16.69 20.71 -21.69
N GLY A 107 16.71 20.31 -22.96
CA GLY A 107 15.84 19.26 -23.48
C GLY A 107 16.28 18.76 -24.83
N GLN A 108 15.35 18.25 -25.61
CA GLN A 108 15.57 17.76 -26.98
C GLN A 108 14.47 18.25 -27.90
N ILE A 109 14.78 18.39 -29.18
CA ILE A 109 13.80 18.72 -30.22
C ILE A 109 12.86 17.53 -30.41
N ALA A 110 11.57 17.75 -30.14
CA ALA A 110 10.52 16.74 -30.30
C ALA A 110 9.83 16.89 -31.67
N SER A 111 9.55 18.12 -32.10
CA SER A 111 8.81 18.40 -33.34
C SER A 111 9.45 19.56 -34.10
N PRO A 112 10.30 19.29 -35.10
CA PRO A 112 10.82 20.30 -36.02
C PRO A 112 9.88 20.52 -37.19
N ARG A 113 9.63 21.76 -37.59
CA ARG A 113 8.83 22.14 -38.76
C ARG A 113 9.61 23.10 -39.65
N TRP A 114 9.92 22.67 -40.85
CA TRP A 114 10.63 23.46 -41.84
C TRP A 114 9.70 24.10 -42.85
N SER A 115 9.85 25.41 -43.03
CA SER A 115 9.17 26.16 -44.09
C SER A 115 10.20 26.62 -45.15
N PRO A 116 10.18 26.01 -46.36
CA PRO A 116 11.15 26.40 -47.40
C PRO A 116 10.92 27.80 -47.96
N THR A 117 9.69 28.34 -47.90
CA THR A 117 9.33 29.68 -48.40
C THR A 117 9.87 30.79 -47.50
N THR A 118 9.69 30.63 -46.19
CA THR A 118 10.15 31.61 -45.21
C THR A 118 11.56 31.30 -44.71
N ARG A 119 12.06 30.11 -45.01
CA ARG A 119 13.33 29.58 -44.48
C ARG A 119 13.42 29.57 -42.97
N LEU A 120 12.28 29.35 -42.34
CA LEU A 120 12.17 29.20 -40.89
C LEU A 120 12.09 27.72 -40.48
N MET A 121 12.84 27.37 -39.46
CA MET A 121 12.77 26.12 -38.75
C MET A 121 12.14 26.38 -37.38
N ALA A 122 10.87 26.05 -37.24
CA ALA A 122 10.21 26.09 -35.92
C ALA A 122 10.47 24.77 -35.19
N CYS A 123 10.94 24.87 -33.95
CA CYS A 123 11.27 23.71 -33.10
C CYS A 123 10.43 23.75 -31.84
N GLU A 124 9.71 22.66 -31.58
CA GLU A 124 9.10 22.37 -30.30
C GLU A 124 9.99 21.36 -29.57
N CYS A 125 10.31 21.64 -28.33
CA CYS A 125 11.25 20.86 -27.53
C CYS A 125 10.57 20.34 -26.25
N SER A 126 11.03 19.20 -25.76
CA SER A 126 10.64 18.64 -24.47
C SER A 126 11.88 18.19 -23.71
N ASP A 127 11.85 18.31 -22.37
CA ASP A 127 12.87 17.74 -21.49
C ASP A 127 12.74 16.21 -21.37
N GLN A 128 11.69 15.65 -21.99
CA GLN A 128 11.40 14.22 -22.06
C GLN A 128 11.25 13.57 -20.68
N LEU A 129 10.67 14.29 -19.72
CA LEU A 129 10.47 13.81 -18.36
C LEU A 129 9.88 12.37 -18.33
N GLN A 130 8.77 12.15 -19.03
CA GLN A 130 8.09 10.85 -19.06
C GLN A 130 8.96 9.75 -19.71
N GLN A 131 9.52 10.01 -20.90
CA GLN A 131 10.36 9.05 -21.62
C GLN A 131 11.62 8.67 -20.84
N ARG A 132 12.17 9.61 -20.08
CA ARG A 132 13.35 9.38 -19.25
C ARG A 132 13.01 8.51 -18.05
N VAL A 133 11.86 8.74 -17.39
CA VAL A 133 11.38 7.89 -16.30
C VAL A 133 11.02 6.51 -16.84
N GLU A 134 10.40 6.41 -18.02
CA GLU A 134 10.07 5.16 -18.67
C GLU A 134 11.31 4.30 -18.96
N ALA A 135 12.44 4.94 -19.25
CA ALA A 135 13.71 4.26 -19.50
C ALA A 135 14.47 3.87 -18.21
N MET A 136 14.00 4.28 -17.04
CA MET A 136 14.64 3.96 -15.75
C MET A 136 14.29 2.55 -15.28
N ALA A 137 15.21 1.91 -14.56
CA ALA A 137 14.89 0.71 -13.81
C ALA A 137 13.99 1.05 -12.60
N SER A 138 13.08 0.15 -12.22
CA SER A 138 12.16 0.33 -11.08
C SER A 138 12.89 0.70 -9.78
N THR A 139 14.04 0.07 -9.49
CA THR A 139 14.86 0.39 -8.31
C THR A 139 15.46 1.81 -8.34
N ALA A 140 15.65 2.39 -9.52
CA ALA A 140 16.11 3.78 -9.64
C ALA A 140 14.93 4.75 -9.44
N ILE A 141 13.72 4.39 -9.88
CA ILE A 141 12.49 5.11 -9.62
C ILE A 141 12.20 5.11 -8.11
N ASP A 142 12.33 3.98 -7.43
CA ASP A 142 12.14 3.86 -5.98
C ASP A 142 13.04 4.82 -5.20
N ARG A 143 14.30 4.93 -5.59
CA ARG A 143 15.24 5.88 -4.97
C ARG A 143 14.89 7.33 -5.26
N LEU A 144 14.38 7.62 -6.47
CA LEU A 144 14.02 8.97 -6.87
C LEU A 144 12.75 9.44 -6.16
N THR A 145 11.74 8.60 -6.13
CA THR A 145 10.42 8.94 -5.55
C THR A 145 10.43 8.89 -4.03
N ASP A 146 11.16 7.93 -3.43
CA ASP A 146 11.26 7.72 -1.98
C ASP A 146 9.87 7.71 -1.28
N GLY A 147 8.85 7.25 -2.02
CA GLY A 147 7.47 7.14 -1.52
C GLY A 147 7.21 5.79 -0.85
N TYR A 148 6.14 5.72 -0.06
CA TYR A 148 5.65 4.45 0.50
C TYR A 148 5.20 3.51 -0.62
N TRP A 149 5.28 2.23 -0.36
CA TRP A 149 4.89 1.21 -1.33
C TRP A 149 4.36 -0.04 -0.65
N SER A 150 3.36 -0.67 -1.26
CA SER A 150 2.87 -1.99 -0.90
C SER A 150 2.45 -2.73 -2.17
N ALA A 151 2.86 -3.99 -2.30
CA ALA A 151 2.45 -4.85 -3.41
C ALA A 151 0.94 -5.19 -3.39
N ASP A 152 0.27 -4.94 -2.27
CA ASP A 152 -1.15 -5.22 -2.11
C ASP A 152 -2.03 -4.08 -2.63
N LEU A 153 -1.53 -2.82 -2.59
CA LEU A 153 -2.28 -1.64 -3.00
C LEU A 153 -1.84 -1.12 -4.36
N PHE A 154 -0.59 -1.31 -4.72
CA PHE A 154 -0.01 -0.88 -5.99
C PHE A 154 0.20 -2.05 -6.92
N GLU A 155 -0.01 -1.82 -8.20
CA GLU A 155 0.25 -2.83 -9.21
C GLU A 155 1.76 -3.12 -9.37
N SER A 156 2.07 -4.34 -9.78
CA SER A 156 3.46 -4.71 -10.08
C SER A 156 4.00 -3.92 -11.27
N THR A 157 5.34 -3.82 -11.38
CA THR A 157 6.00 -3.13 -12.50
C THR A 157 6.04 -3.97 -13.78
N ASP A 158 5.63 -5.24 -13.74
CA ASP A 158 5.73 -6.17 -14.86
C ASP A 158 4.71 -5.83 -15.95
N GLY A 159 5.22 -5.42 -17.13
CA GLY A 159 4.39 -5.07 -18.28
C GLY A 159 3.65 -3.74 -18.17
N ARG A 160 3.99 -2.92 -17.20
CA ARG A 160 3.39 -1.63 -16.90
C ARG A 160 4.32 -0.48 -17.29
N SER A 161 3.75 0.71 -17.56
CA SER A 161 4.50 1.96 -17.74
C SER A 161 5.27 2.30 -16.45
N HIS A 162 6.56 2.56 -16.58
CA HIS A 162 7.39 3.03 -15.47
C HIS A 162 7.03 4.46 -15.05
N TRP A 163 6.45 5.25 -15.96
CA TRP A 163 5.91 6.56 -15.62
C TRP A 163 4.72 6.43 -14.67
N ASP A 164 3.74 5.57 -15.01
CA ASP A 164 2.57 5.34 -14.17
C ASP A 164 2.97 4.81 -12.80
N TYR A 165 3.95 3.91 -12.76
CA TYR A 165 4.54 3.44 -11.51
C TYR A 165 5.16 4.58 -10.67
N ALA A 166 5.91 5.50 -11.32
CA ALA A 166 6.51 6.63 -10.61
C ALA A 166 5.44 7.60 -10.05
N VAL A 167 4.38 7.85 -10.81
CA VAL A 167 3.25 8.69 -10.39
C VAL A 167 2.51 8.04 -9.21
N GLU A 168 2.26 6.74 -9.28
CA GLU A 168 1.63 5.98 -8.21
C GLU A 168 2.48 5.99 -6.93
N ARG A 169 3.80 5.81 -7.04
CA ARG A 169 4.72 5.96 -5.90
C ARG A 169 4.63 7.34 -5.24
N LEU A 170 4.49 8.39 -6.03
CA LEU A 170 4.34 9.76 -5.55
C LEU A 170 2.96 10.06 -4.96
N SER A 171 1.93 9.26 -5.23
CA SER A 171 0.60 9.46 -4.63
C SER A 171 0.62 9.35 -3.10
N SER A 172 1.64 8.71 -2.53
CA SER A 172 1.85 8.61 -1.08
C SER A 172 2.68 9.76 -0.47
N ARG A 173 3.02 10.77 -1.27
CA ARG A 173 3.92 11.85 -0.87
C ARG A 173 3.51 13.19 -1.48
N PRO A 174 3.38 14.28 -0.69
CA PRO A 174 3.04 15.60 -1.22
C PRO A 174 4.22 16.21 -1.99
N ALA A 175 4.47 15.72 -3.19
CA ALA A 175 5.58 16.12 -4.06
C ALA A 175 5.27 15.80 -5.52
N SER A 176 5.97 16.49 -6.43
CA SER A 176 5.88 16.29 -7.88
C SER A 176 7.23 15.91 -8.46
N LEU A 177 7.21 15.16 -9.56
CA LEU A 177 8.40 14.85 -10.35
C LEU A 177 8.55 15.89 -11.46
N ASP A 178 9.71 16.54 -11.53
CA ASP A 178 10.03 17.54 -12.55
C ASP A 178 11.51 17.50 -12.96
N CYS A 179 11.85 18.29 -13.98
CA CYS A 179 13.22 18.51 -14.39
C CYS A 179 13.70 19.91 -13.98
N SER A 180 14.94 19.99 -13.47
CA SER A 180 15.61 21.26 -13.30
C SER A 180 15.90 21.92 -14.66
N PRO A 181 16.23 23.24 -14.72
CA PRO A 181 16.68 23.90 -15.95
C PRO A 181 17.86 23.21 -16.63
N TYR A 182 18.66 22.48 -15.87
CA TYR A 182 19.80 21.71 -16.36
C TYR A 182 19.42 20.30 -16.84
N GLY A 183 18.14 19.96 -16.86
CA GLY A 183 17.66 18.66 -17.28
C GLY A 183 17.92 17.55 -16.26
N VAL A 184 18.03 17.84 -14.96
CA VAL A 184 18.18 16.83 -13.90
C VAL A 184 16.81 16.47 -13.37
N LEU A 185 16.47 15.17 -13.40
CA LEU A 185 15.25 14.64 -12.78
C LEU A 185 15.32 14.81 -11.27
N ARG A 186 14.22 15.28 -10.67
CA ARG A 186 14.12 15.47 -9.24
C ARG A 186 12.67 15.38 -8.77
N VAL A 187 12.50 15.18 -7.47
CA VAL A 187 11.22 15.26 -6.77
C VAL A 187 11.17 16.58 -6.00
N THR A 188 10.17 17.39 -6.31
CA THR A 188 9.96 18.71 -5.72
C THR A 188 8.81 18.66 -4.73
N SER A 189 9.09 19.02 -3.46
CA SER A 189 8.07 19.08 -2.40
C SER A 189 7.05 20.18 -2.67
N TRP A 190 5.80 19.92 -2.32
CA TRP A 190 4.73 20.93 -2.43
C TRP A 190 4.72 21.98 -1.33
N TYR A 191 5.41 21.72 -0.23
CA TYR A 191 5.42 22.63 0.91
C TYR A 191 6.24 23.89 0.63
N ALA A 192 5.68 25.05 0.96
CA ALA A 192 6.44 26.27 1.08
C ALA A 192 7.42 26.18 2.26
N THR A 193 8.57 26.78 2.10
CA THR A 193 9.62 26.91 3.12
C THR A 193 9.85 28.38 3.44
N ALA A 194 10.99 28.74 4.01
CA ALA A 194 11.38 30.14 4.12
C ALA A 194 11.44 30.80 2.73
N THR A 195 10.98 32.04 2.61
CA THR A 195 10.96 32.81 1.37
C THR A 195 12.38 32.91 0.78
N HIS A 196 12.51 32.56 -0.51
CA HIS A 196 13.76 32.63 -1.24
C HIS A 196 13.84 33.93 -2.03
N PHE A 197 12.74 34.38 -2.62
CA PHE A 197 12.66 35.60 -3.44
C PHE A 197 11.40 36.37 -3.08
N VAL A 198 11.55 37.71 -3.02
CA VAL A 198 10.46 38.66 -2.74
C VAL A 198 10.24 39.55 -3.95
N PHE A 199 8.99 39.59 -4.42
CA PHE A 199 8.56 40.43 -5.53
C PHE A 199 7.57 41.50 -5.05
N GLY A 200 7.67 42.70 -5.58
CA GLY A 200 6.82 43.81 -5.14
C GLY A 200 6.86 44.99 -6.10
N PRO A 201 6.42 46.18 -5.67
CA PRO A 201 6.40 47.38 -6.52
C PRO A 201 7.75 47.66 -7.16
N GLY A 202 7.77 47.72 -8.51
CA GLY A 202 8.96 47.97 -9.31
C GLY A 202 9.75 46.71 -9.70
N THR A 203 9.33 45.50 -9.27
CA THR A 203 9.83 44.22 -9.79
C THR A 203 8.75 43.48 -10.60
N THR A 204 7.47 43.73 -10.30
CA THR A 204 6.32 43.18 -11.03
C THR A 204 5.89 44.12 -12.16
N LEU A 205 5.35 43.55 -13.24
CA LEU A 205 4.71 44.33 -14.31
C LEU A 205 3.31 44.74 -13.86
N TYR A 206 2.96 46.03 -14.08
CA TYR A 206 1.67 46.56 -13.68
C TYR A 206 0.49 45.86 -14.37
N GLN A 207 -0.55 45.56 -13.63
CA GLN A 207 -1.76 44.83 -14.09
C GLN A 207 -1.48 43.41 -14.65
N SER A 208 -0.42 42.77 -14.22
CA SER A 208 -0.11 41.39 -14.61
C SER A 208 -0.58 40.36 -13.56
N LEU A 209 -1.04 40.84 -12.41
CA LEU A 209 -1.48 39.97 -11.31
C LEU A 209 -2.71 39.16 -11.69
N GLY A 210 -2.59 37.85 -11.66
CA GLY A 210 -3.69 36.88 -11.78
C GLY A 210 -3.92 36.16 -10.47
N LEU A 211 -5.17 36.09 -10.03
CA LEU A 211 -5.57 35.38 -8.83
C LEU A 211 -6.65 34.36 -9.18
N GLU A 212 -6.37 33.10 -8.96
CA GLU A 212 -7.31 32.00 -9.13
C GLU A 212 -7.54 31.34 -7.76
N LEU A 213 -8.69 31.63 -7.15
CA LEU A 213 -9.06 31.02 -5.89
C LEU A 213 -9.65 29.63 -6.14
N ALA A 214 -9.25 28.68 -5.31
CA ALA A 214 -9.80 27.33 -5.37
C ALA A 214 -11.33 27.35 -5.16
N PRO A 215 -12.13 26.79 -6.10
CA PRO A 215 -13.56 26.64 -5.87
C PRO A 215 -13.82 25.63 -4.76
N LEU A 216 -14.81 25.89 -3.93
CA LEU A 216 -15.15 25.03 -2.77
C LEU A 216 -15.41 23.58 -3.18
N SER A 217 -15.91 23.35 -4.39
CA SER A 217 -16.15 22.00 -4.95
C SER A 217 -14.89 21.18 -5.17
N ASN A 218 -13.73 21.80 -5.22
CA ASN A 218 -12.45 21.15 -5.51
C ASN A 218 -11.59 20.95 -4.25
N ILE A 219 -12.11 21.37 -3.08
CA ILE A 219 -11.37 21.27 -1.83
C ILE A 219 -11.85 20.03 -1.06
N THR A 220 -11.12 18.94 -1.15
CA THR A 220 -11.35 17.73 -0.36
C THR A 220 -10.94 17.97 1.09
N ASN A 221 -11.91 17.95 2.00
CA ASN A 221 -11.69 18.15 3.44
C ASN A 221 -11.64 16.85 4.23
N ARG A 222 -12.12 15.76 3.63
CA ARG A 222 -12.19 14.45 4.28
C ARG A 222 -11.99 13.34 3.27
N VAL A 223 -11.17 12.37 3.65
CA VAL A 223 -10.97 11.11 2.93
C VAL A 223 -11.35 9.97 3.84
N GLU A 224 -12.24 9.12 3.38
CA GLU A 224 -12.68 7.91 4.08
C GLU A 224 -12.08 6.69 3.40
N ILE A 225 -11.42 5.86 4.18
CA ILE A 225 -10.75 4.65 3.70
C ILE A 225 -11.38 3.47 4.42
N GLU A 226 -11.96 2.57 3.66
CA GLU A 226 -12.34 1.24 4.13
C GLU A 226 -11.22 0.27 3.77
N PHE A 227 -10.57 -0.28 4.77
CA PHE A 227 -9.44 -1.19 4.59
C PHE A 227 -9.78 -2.55 5.19
N SER A 228 -9.78 -3.58 4.37
CA SER A 228 -10.05 -4.96 4.78
C SER A 228 -8.78 -5.80 4.67
N TYR A 229 -8.43 -6.47 5.77
CA TYR A 229 -7.34 -7.43 5.82
C TYR A 229 -7.88 -8.82 6.14
N ARG A 230 -7.72 -9.77 5.22
CA ARG A 230 -8.25 -11.14 5.33
C ARG A 230 -7.09 -12.11 5.50
N TYR A 231 -7.17 -12.97 6.51
CA TYR A 231 -6.17 -13.99 6.77
C TYR A 231 -6.80 -15.30 7.25
N SER A 232 -6.03 -16.37 7.19
CA SER A 232 -6.46 -17.69 7.66
C SER A 232 -6.13 -17.87 9.13
N ARG A 233 -7.12 -18.34 9.90
CA ARG A 233 -6.94 -18.90 11.23
C ARG A 233 -6.99 -20.42 11.13
N LEU A 234 -5.94 -21.07 11.54
CA LEU A 234 -5.85 -22.53 11.52
C LEU A 234 -6.34 -23.07 12.86
N TRP A 235 -7.37 -23.87 12.80
CA TRP A 235 -7.96 -24.55 13.95
C TRP A 235 -7.52 -26.00 14.04
N GLN A 236 -7.27 -26.46 15.26
CA GLN A 236 -7.17 -27.89 15.60
C GLN A 236 -8.05 -28.17 16.79
N ARG A 237 -8.90 -29.18 16.66
CA ARG A 237 -9.74 -29.72 17.73
C ARG A 237 -9.50 -31.20 17.84
N ASN A 238 -9.33 -31.65 19.09
CA ASN A 238 -9.11 -33.06 19.43
C ASN A 238 -10.34 -33.60 20.07
N GLN A 239 -10.67 -34.86 19.71
CA GLN A 239 -11.75 -35.62 20.33
C GLN A 239 -11.20 -36.91 20.83
N ASN A 240 -11.57 -37.27 22.06
CA ASN A 240 -11.14 -38.51 22.70
C ASN A 240 -12.23 -39.58 22.55
N TYR A 241 -11.81 -40.75 22.20
CA TYR A 241 -12.68 -41.93 22.02
C TYR A 241 -12.21 -43.06 22.89
N SER A 242 -13.17 -43.87 23.35
CA SER A 242 -12.88 -45.11 24.03
C SER A 242 -13.87 -46.19 23.60
N TRP A 243 -13.36 -47.39 23.38
CA TRP A 243 -14.16 -48.54 23.17
C TRP A 243 -13.67 -49.69 24.04
N LYS A 244 -14.59 -50.46 24.66
CA LYS A 244 -14.27 -51.66 25.44
C LYS A 244 -15.25 -52.74 25.11
N HIS A 245 -14.76 -53.98 25.05
CA HIS A 245 -15.62 -55.11 24.86
C HIS A 245 -16.64 -55.21 26.02
N PRO A 246 -17.95 -55.31 25.73
CA PRO A 246 -19.00 -55.16 26.74
C PRO A 246 -19.09 -56.31 27.75
N ILE A 247 -18.68 -57.52 27.38
CA ILE A 247 -18.78 -58.71 28.27
C ILE A 247 -17.80 -58.63 29.45
N THR A 248 -16.65 -57.97 29.26
CA THR A 248 -15.59 -58.00 30.28
C THR A 248 -15.80 -56.97 31.38
N GLY A 249 -16.61 -55.96 31.20
CA GLY A 249 -16.67 -54.81 32.09
C GLY A 249 -15.32 -54.09 32.24
N SER A 250 -14.24 -54.71 31.82
CA SER A 250 -12.87 -54.24 31.79
C SER A 250 -12.14 -54.91 30.62
N SER A 251 -11.45 -54.15 29.83
CA SER A 251 -10.62 -54.66 28.74
C SER A 251 -9.38 -55.42 29.20
N GLU A 252 -9.10 -55.41 30.51
CA GLU A 252 -7.90 -56.01 31.09
C GLU A 252 -8.12 -57.43 31.59
N GLY A 253 -9.38 -57.87 31.66
CA GLY A 253 -9.70 -59.20 32.14
C GLY A 253 -9.72 -60.26 31.05
N THR A 254 -9.33 -61.49 31.39
CA THR A 254 -9.43 -62.63 30.48
C THR A 254 -10.83 -63.20 30.41
N THR A 255 -11.70 -62.90 31.36
CA THR A 255 -13.04 -63.47 31.52
C THR A 255 -13.93 -63.18 30.31
N GLY A 256 -13.81 -62.03 29.70
CA GLY A 256 -14.68 -61.69 28.58
C GLY A 256 -14.35 -62.44 27.28
N PHE A 257 -13.10 -62.52 26.92
CA PHE A 257 -12.77 -63.15 25.62
C PHE A 257 -12.91 -64.62 25.56
N CYS A 258 -12.99 -65.34 26.66
CA CYS A 258 -13.29 -66.75 26.69
C CYS A 258 -14.68 -67.04 26.10
N ALA A 259 -15.64 -66.15 26.24
CA ALA A 259 -17.00 -66.32 25.74
C ALA A 259 -17.08 -66.25 24.21
N TRP A 260 -16.20 -65.52 23.56
CA TRP A 260 -16.23 -65.33 22.11
C TRP A 260 -14.87 -65.55 21.41
N ARG A 261 -13.96 -66.29 22.05
CA ARG A 261 -12.67 -66.67 21.48
C ARG A 261 -12.74 -67.43 20.14
N SER A 262 -13.87 -67.98 19.84
CA SER A 262 -14.15 -68.61 18.55
C SER A 262 -14.77 -67.66 17.51
N TRP A 263 -15.02 -66.44 17.88
CA TRP A 263 -15.73 -65.45 17.09
C TRP A 263 -14.89 -64.15 16.93
N PRO A 264 -13.72 -64.24 16.28
CA PRO A 264 -12.86 -63.06 16.16
C PRO A 264 -13.50 -61.90 15.37
N SER A 265 -14.53 -62.19 14.56
CA SER A 265 -15.32 -61.18 13.85
C SER A 265 -16.17 -60.28 14.73
N GLU A 266 -16.35 -60.62 16.00
CA GLU A 266 -17.05 -59.79 16.99
C GLU A 266 -16.14 -58.75 17.66
N LEU A 267 -14.91 -58.61 17.21
CA LEU A 267 -13.95 -57.63 17.70
C LEU A 267 -13.52 -56.66 16.61
N PRO A 268 -13.33 -55.41 16.94
CA PRO A 268 -12.72 -54.47 16.00
C PRO A 268 -11.22 -54.74 15.82
N THR A 269 -10.65 -54.20 14.75
CA THR A 269 -9.21 -54.24 14.50
C THR A 269 -8.61 -52.86 14.66
N ILE A 270 -7.27 -52.77 14.71
CA ILE A 270 -6.54 -51.50 14.73
C ILE A 270 -6.84 -50.69 13.45
N GLU A 271 -6.91 -51.37 12.30
CA GLU A 271 -7.19 -50.76 11.02
C GLU A 271 -8.58 -50.08 11.01
N MET A 272 -9.60 -50.73 11.59
CA MET A 272 -10.93 -50.15 11.71
C MET A 272 -10.97 -48.88 12.55
N VAL A 273 -10.11 -48.75 13.56
CA VAL A 273 -9.98 -47.50 14.32
C VAL A 273 -9.41 -46.38 13.44
N ALA A 274 -8.41 -46.69 12.63
CA ALA A 274 -7.83 -45.75 11.71
C ALA A 274 -8.81 -45.33 10.59
N GLU A 275 -9.54 -46.28 10.02
CA GLU A 275 -10.58 -46.03 9.02
C GLU A 275 -11.71 -45.18 9.59
N ALA A 276 -12.20 -45.46 10.80
CA ALA A 276 -13.25 -44.69 11.45
C ALA A 276 -12.86 -43.24 11.72
N ALA A 277 -11.59 -42.97 12.04
CA ALA A 277 -11.08 -41.61 12.16
C ALA A 277 -11.01 -40.91 10.80
N ALA A 278 -10.50 -41.59 9.78
CA ALA A 278 -10.36 -41.04 8.44
C ALA A 278 -11.71 -40.74 7.77
N ASP A 279 -12.71 -41.56 7.95
CA ASP A 279 -14.07 -41.37 7.42
C ASP A 279 -14.75 -40.10 7.96
N ASN A 280 -14.29 -39.63 9.12
CA ASN A 280 -14.75 -38.38 9.74
C ASN A 280 -13.74 -37.22 9.59
N GLU A 281 -12.85 -37.29 8.61
CA GLU A 281 -11.82 -36.25 8.34
C GLU A 281 -10.91 -35.98 9.55
N GLN A 282 -10.69 -37.01 10.37
CA GLN A 282 -9.84 -36.92 11.55
C GLN A 282 -8.56 -37.72 11.37
N THR A 283 -7.50 -37.29 12.03
CA THR A 283 -6.22 -38.00 12.08
C THR A 283 -5.91 -38.40 13.52
N ILE A 284 -5.51 -39.66 13.73
CA ILE A 284 -5.16 -40.16 15.06
C ILE A 284 -3.85 -39.52 15.50
N VAL A 285 -3.90 -38.81 16.63
CA VAL A 285 -2.74 -38.14 17.26
C VAL A 285 -2.09 -39.06 18.28
N SER A 286 -2.90 -39.78 19.07
CA SER A 286 -2.42 -40.75 20.05
C SER A 286 -3.40 -41.92 20.16
N SER A 287 -2.90 -43.08 20.49
CA SER A 287 -3.73 -44.26 20.69
C SER A 287 -3.11 -45.23 21.70
N SER A 288 -3.96 -45.93 22.39
CA SER A 288 -3.59 -47.03 23.26
C SER A 288 -4.54 -48.22 22.99
N TYR A 289 -3.97 -49.34 22.63
CA TYR A 289 -4.70 -50.53 22.23
C TYR A 289 -4.48 -51.66 23.22
N TYR A 290 -5.56 -52.27 23.67
CA TYR A 290 -5.53 -53.51 24.41
C TYR A 290 -5.90 -54.65 23.46
N LEU A 291 -4.89 -55.38 23.03
CA LEU A 291 -5.03 -56.42 22.05
C LEU A 291 -5.57 -57.74 22.67
N LEU A 292 -6.23 -58.50 21.85
CA LEU A 292 -6.56 -59.88 22.21
C LEU A 292 -5.26 -60.68 22.46
N PRO A 293 -5.07 -61.30 23.63
CA PRO A 293 -3.85 -62.04 23.94
C PRO A 293 -3.54 -63.11 22.91
N GLY A 294 -2.26 -63.24 22.55
CA GLY A 294 -1.81 -64.23 21.56
C GLY A 294 -1.85 -65.67 22.08
N THR A 295 -1.27 -65.86 23.25
CA THR A 295 -1.19 -67.21 23.85
C THR A 295 -1.33 -67.15 25.36
N MET A 296 -2.15 -67.95 25.97
CA MET A 296 -2.33 -68.02 27.42
C MET A 296 -2.54 -69.49 27.83
N ALA A 297 -1.94 -69.88 28.96
CA ALA A 297 -2.18 -71.20 29.53
C ALA A 297 -3.48 -71.19 30.33
N ASP A 298 -4.45 -71.99 29.94
CA ASP A 298 -5.75 -72.18 30.61
C ASP A 298 -6.42 -70.88 31.12
N PRO A 299 -6.65 -69.84 30.27
CA PRO A 299 -7.22 -68.58 30.71
C PRO A 299 -8.69 -68.68 31.12
N CYS A 300 -9.35 -69.77 30.74
CA CYS A 300 -10.78 -70.04 30.98
C CYS A 300 -11.04 -71.10 32.07
N GLY A 301 -10.00 -71.68 32.62
CA GLY A 301 -10.14 -72.71 33.68
C GLY A 301 -10.70 -74.04 33.22
N ASP A 302 -10.67 -74.37 31.95
CA ASP A 302 -11.18 -75.59 31.31
C ASP A 302 -10.07 -76.56 30.87
N GLY A 303 -8.82 -76.25 31.23
CA GLY A 303 -7.66 -77.08 30.86
C GLY A 303 -7.14 -76.86 29.44
N SER A 304 -7.75 -75.96 28.67
CA SER A 304 -7.40 -75.74 27.28
C SER A 304 -6.51 -74.45 27.14
N PRO A 305 -5.39 -74.54 26.41
CA PRO A 305 -4.62 -73.36 26.12
C PRO A 305 -5.37 -72.45 25.11
N TRP A 306 -5.29 -71.13 25.35
CA TRP A 306 -5.74 -70.17 24.39
C TRP A 306 -4.62 -69.90 23.36
N ILE A 307 -4.99 -70.04 22.07
CA ILE A 307 -4.07 -69.70 20.97
C ILE A 307 -4.83 -68.78 19.99
N ASN A 308 -4.35 -67.56 19.87
CA ASN A 308 -4.89 -66.58 18.94
C ASN A 308 -3.90 -66.39 17.80
N THR A 309 -4.35 -66.51 16.57
CA THR A 309 -3.57 -66.28 15.37
C THR A 309 -3.74 -64.84 14.80
N TYR A 310 -4.62 -64.05 15.39
CA TYR A 310 -4.90 -62.70 14.96
C TYR A 310 -4.08 -61.72 15.80
N THR A 311 -3.35 -60.85 15.16
CA THR A 311 -2.41 -59.92 15.82
C THR A 311 -2.98 -58.52 16.05
N ASN A 312 -4.12 -58.19 15.45
CA ASN A 312 -4.69 -56.85 15.41
C ASN A 312 -6.10 -56.72 16.03
N LEU A 313 -6.62 -57.79 16.63
CA LEU A 313 -7.94 -57.75 17.28
C LEU A 313 -7.87 -57.05 18.63
N LEU A 314 -8.87 -56.19 18.91
CA LEU A 314 -8.92 -55.32 20.08
C LEU A 314 -9.94 -55.82 21.11
N LEU A 315 -9.55 -55.88 22.37
CA LEU A 315 -10.43 -55.96 23.54
C LEU A 315 -10.81 -54.57 24.06
N GLY A 316 -10.00 -53.58 23.75
CA GLY A 316 -10.25 -52.19 24.08
C GLY A 316 -9.32 -51.27 23.31
N ALA A 317 -9.77 -50.07 23.09
CA ALA A 317 -9.01 -49.02 22.47
C ALA A 317 -9.37 -47.67 23.09
N THR A 318 -8.38 -46.86 23.27
CA THR A 318 -8.57 -45.44 23.54
C THR A 318 -7.71 -44.68 22.55
N TRP A 319 -8.27 -43.68 21.93
CA TRP A 319 -7.50 -42.86 21.02
C TRP A 319 -7.97 -41.41 21.04
N THR A 320 -7.09 -40.52 20.66
CA THR A 320 -7.37 -39.12 20.39
C THR A 320 -7.24 -38.89 18.90
N ALA A 321 -8.27 -38.38 18.27
CA ALA A 321 -8.25 -38.00 16.88
C ALA A 321 -8.43 -36.48 16.76
N ALA A 322 -7.68 -35.87 15.88
CA ALA A 322 -7.69 -34.42 15.65
C ALA A 322 -8.32 -34.10 14.30
N ARG A 323 -9.15 -33.06 14.28
CA ARG A 323 -9.67 -32.44 13.08
C ARG A 323 -9.02 -31.03 12.91
N ARG A 324 -8.67 -30.71 11.68
CA ARG A 324 -8.08 -29.42 11.32
C ARG A 324 -8.88 -28.76 10.22
N TRP A 325 -9.04 -27.43 10.32
CA TRP A 325 -9.66 -26.61 9.29
C TRP A 325 -9.12 -25.20 9.34
N ALA A 326 -9.34 -24.43 8.28
CA ALA A 326 -9.01 -23.01 8.21
C ALA A 326 -10.30 -22.19 8.24
N GLN A 327 -10.32 -21.17 9.10
CA GLN A 327 -11.36 -20.16 9.16
C GLN A 327 -10.83 -18.87 8.55
N THR A 328 -11.63 -18.17 7.73
CA THR A 328 -11.29 -16.85 7.26
C THR A 328 -11.64 -15.80 8.32
N ILE A 329 -10.67 -14.98 8.66
CA ILE A 329 -10.85 -13.81 9.54
C ILE A 329 -10.67 -12.56 8.70
N THR A 330 -11.64 -11.64 8.79
CA THR A 330 -11.62 -10.35 8.09
C THR A 330 -11.58 -9.23 9.13
N GLU A 331 -10.49 -8.49 9.16
CA GLU A 331 -10.36 -7.25 9.93
C GLU A 331 -10.70 -6.07 9.03
N THR A 332 -11.78 -5.34 9.34
CA THR A 332 -12.20 -4.15 8.59
C THR A 332 -11.91 -2.90 9.41
N TYR A 333 -11.16 -1.99 8.83
CA TYR A 333 -10.78 -0.72 9.41
C TYR A 333 -11.44 0.43 8.65
N SER A 334 -12.31 1.17 9.32
CA SER A 334 -12.87 2.43 8.80
C SER A 334 -11.96 3.58 9.24
N LEU A 335 -11.06 4.02 8.33
CA LEU A 335 -10.07 5.05 8.60
C LEU A 335 -10.55 6.37 7.99
N SER A 336 -10.66 7.40 8.79
CA SER A 336 -11.09 8.73 8.35
C SER A 336 -9.95 9.71 8.54
N LEU A 337 -9.55 10.39 7.47
CA LEU A 337 -8.63 11.51 7.53
C LEU A 337 -9.44 12.79 7.31
N ALA A 338 -9.32 13.78 8.20
CA ALA A 338 -10.09 15.01 8.10
C ALA A 338 -9.27 16.24 8.48
N THR A 339 -9.52 17.35 7.77
CA THR A 339 -9.04 18.68 8.21
C THR A 339 -9.90 19.18 9.36
N ALA A 340 -9.46 20.23 10.05
CA ALA A 340 -10.25 20.87 11.10
C ALA A 340 -11.66 21.31 10.60
N ALA A 341 -11.76 21.71 9.33
CA ALA A 341 -13.04 22.03 8.69
C ALA A 341 -13.88 20.78 8.41
N GLY A 342 -13.23 19.65 8.10
CA GLY A 342 -13.88 18.36 7.86
C GLY A 342 -14.36 17.66 9.13
N GLU A 343 -13.81 17.97 10.29
CA GLU A 343 -14.27 17.46 11.57
C GLU A 343 -15.61 18.08 12.00
N VAL A 344 -15.84 19.35 11.69
CA VAL A 344 -17.06 20.10 12.05
C VAL A 344 -18.11 19.96 10.95
N GLU A 345 -18.58 18.79 10.73
CA GLU A 345 -19.37 18.38 9.56
C GLU A 345 -20.80 18.94 9.50
N ALA A 346 -21.33 19.41 10.59
CA ALA A 346 -22.77 19.66 10.71
C ALA A 346 -23.31 20.87 9.93
N THR A 347 -22.46 21.77 9.41
CA THR A 347 -22.92 23.04 8.83
C THR A 347 -22.25 23.47 7.53
N ARG A 348 -21.32 22.69 6.96
CA ARG A 348 -20.56 23.05 5.74
C ARG A 348 -20.63 21.93 4.70
N ILE A 349 -20.61 22.32 3.42
CA ILE A 349 -20.42 21.37 2.32
C ILE A 349 -18.98 20.88 2.43
N VAL A 350 -18.84 19.61 2.74
CA VAL A 350 -17.54 18.92 2.83
C VAL A 350 -17.42 18.02 1.62
N GLN A 351 -16.42 18.26 0.79
CA GLN A 351 -16.04 17.33 -0.27
C GLN A 351 -15.41 16.10 0.40
N ARG A 352 -15.90 14.92 0.03
CA ARG A 352 -15.41 13.62 0.53
C ARG A 352 -14.98 12.76 -0.62
N ASP A 353 -13.82 12.12 -0.44
CA ASP A 353 -13.36 11.05 -1.31
C ASP A 353 -13.33 9.74 -0.51
N ASN A 354 -13.70 8.65 -1.18
CA ASN A 354 -13.79 7.33 -0.57
C ASN A 354 -12.86 6.38 -1.30
N TYR A 355 -12.08 5.61 -0.53
CA TYR A 355 -11.21 4.56 -1.01
C TYR A 355 -11.57 3.24 -0.34
N SER A 356 -11.47 2.15 -1.07
CA SER A 356 -11.60 0.80 -0.54
C SER A 356 -10.37 -0.01 -0.94
N PHE A 357 -9.72 -0.61 0.06
CA PHE A 357 -8.55 -1.46 -0.14
C PHE A 357 -8.79 -2.81 0.50
N GLU A 358 -8.43 -3.86 -0.20
CA GLU A 358 -8.56 -5.22 0.27
C GLU A 358 -7.22 -5.95 0.14
N VAL A 359 -6.77 -6.56 1.24
CA VAL A 359 -5.54 -7.35 1.29
C VAL A 359 -5.89 -8.76 1.74
N GLU A 360 -5.55 -9.74 0.93
CA GLU A 360 -5.77 -11.14 1.21
C GLU A 360 -4.45 -11.85 1.51
N ASP A 361 -4.42 -12.53 2.66
CA ASP A 361 -3.30 -13.34 3.15
C ASP A 361 -3.81 -14.73 3.54
N LEU A 362 -4.50 -15.39 2.62
CA LEU A 362 -5.11 -16.69 2.85
C LEU A 362 -4.09 -17.80 2.58
N ALA A 363 -3.83 -18.62 3.58
CA ALA A 363 -2.85 -19.71 3.53
C ALA A 363 -3.40 -20.99 4.20
N ALA A 364 -4.56 -21.47 3.71
CA ALA A 364 -5.18 -22.69 4.24
C ALA A 364 -4.29 -23.93 4.06
N GLU A 365 -3.46 -23.95 3.01
CA GLU A 365 -2.55 -25.06 2.69
C GLU A 365 -1.39 -25.20 3.70
N ALA A 366 -1.18 -24.22 4.58
CA ALA A 366 -0.13 -24.31 5.61
C ALA A 366 -0.33 -25.52 6.55
N TRP A 367 -1.57 -26.01 6.69
CA TRP A 367 -1.84 -27.23 7.44
C TRP A 367 -1.30 -28.51 6.78
N GLU A 368 -1.16 -28.56 5.48
CA GLU A 368 -0.70 -29.76 4.77
C GLU A 368 0.77 -30.09 5.08
N ALA A 369 1.58 -29.06 5.33
CA ALA A 369 3.01 -29.20 5.62
C ALA A 369 3.30 -29.49 7.10
N ASP A 370 2.34 -29.26 8.01
CA ASP A 370 2.55 -29.43 9.45
C ASP A 370 2.03 -30.80 9.92
N PRO A 371 2.88 -31.72 10.36
CA PRO A 371 2.45 -33.02 10.85
C PRO A 371 1.64 -32.85 12.15
N PHE A 372 0.63 -33.75 12.34
CA PHE A 372 -0.10 -33.82 13.59
C PHE A 372 0.81 -34.34 14.72
N THR A 373 1.56 -33.46 15.34
CA THR A 373 2.55 -33.83 16.38
C THR A 373 2.06 -33.60 17.81
N SER A 374 0.98 -32.87 18.00
CA SER A 374 0.49 -32.49 19.33
C SER A 374 -1.01 -32.71 19.47
N ALA A 375 -1.43 -33.22 20.62
CA ALA A 375 -2.82 -33.35 21.04
C ALA A 375 -3.33 -32.05 21.71
N THR A 376 -2.94 -30.90 21.25
CA THR A 376 -3.34 -29.62 21.86
C THR A 376 -4.40 -28.93 21.00
N ASP A 377 -5.56 -28.71 21.57
CA ASP A 377 -6.59 -27.87 20.98
C ASP A 377 -6.10 -26.43 20.89
N GLY A 378 -6.49 -25.75 19.81
CA GLY A 378 -6.15 -24.34 19.67
C GLY A 378 -6.40 -23.77 18.29
N ALA A 379 -6.08 -22.48 18.19
CA ALA A 379 -6.07 -21.78 16.93
C ALA A 379 -4.75 -21.03 16.75
N THR A 380 -4.28 -20.97 15.53
CA THR A 380 -3.09 -20.20 15.14
C THR A 380 -3.47 -19.27 14.00
N ASP A 381 -3.26 -17.98 14.20
CA ASP A 381 -3.49 -16.98 13.17
C ASP A 381 -2.27 -16.92 12.23
N LEU A 382 -2.50 -17.13 10.94
CA LEU A 382 -1.52 -16.85 9.90
C LEU A 382 -1.65 -15.39 9.48
N HIS A 383 -1.16 -14.50 10.33
CA HIS A 383 -1.30 -13.07 10.18
C HIS A 383 0.07 -12.43 9.97
N ASP A 384 0.28 -11.78 8.82
CA ASP A 384 1.48 -10.98 8.56
C ASP A 384 1.26 -9.52 8.98
N GLU A 385 1.69 -9.18 10.20
CA GLU A 385 1.58 -7.82 10.73
C GLU A 385 2.40 -6.80 9.92
N ALA A 386 3.54 -7.19 9.36
CA ALA A 386 4.35 -6.29 8.57
C ALA A 386 3.65 -5.92 7.25
N ARG A 387 3.05 -6.90 6.61
CA ARG A 387 2.25 -6.72 5.38
C ARG A 387 1.04 -5.83 5.64
N ARG A 388 0.23 -6.13 6.68
CA ARG A 388 -0.90 -5.32 7.10
C ARG A 388 -0.48 -3.87 7.39
N ALA A 389 0.55 -3.71 8.20
CA ALA A 389 1.06 -2.40 8.61
C ALA A 389 1.53 -1.56 7.42
N THR A 390 2.24 -2.18 6.48
CA THR A 390 2.73 -1.52 5.26
C THR A 390 1.58 -1.03 4.40
N ALA A 391 0.57 -1.88 4.19
CA ALA A 391 -0.61 -1.56 3.38
C ALA A 391 -1.45 -0.42 4.01
N ILE A 392 -1.76 -0.50 5.30
CA ILE A 392 -2.51 0.56 6.00
C ILE A 392 -1.72 1.89 6.00
N ASN A 393 -0.41 1.86 6.24
CA ASN A 393 0.41 3.08 6.22
C ASN A 393 0.37 3.74 4.85
N LEU A 394 0.49 2.96 3.77
CA LEU A 394 0.37 3.47 2.41
C LEU A 394 -1.02 4.09 2.16
N ALA A 395 -2.10 3.40 2.53
CA ALA A 395 -3.46 3.91 2.36
C ALA A 395 -3.66 5.26 3.09
N LEU A 396 -3.18 5.38 4.33
CA LEU A 396 -3.23 6.63 5.09
C LEU A 396 -2.43 7.76 4.43
N ARG A 397 -1.26 7.45 3.84
CA ARG A 397 -0.42 8.43 3.14
C ARG A 397 -1.07 8.90 1.84
N ILE A 398 -1.72 8.02 1.10
CA ILE A 398 -2.48 8.39 -0.10
C ILE A 398 -3.59 9.38 0.30
N GLY A 399 -4.40 9.05 1.30
CA GLY A 399 -5.47 9.94 1.76
C GLY A 399 -4.97 11.29 2.29
N GLN A 400 -3.84 11.31 3.01
CA GLN A 400 -3.20 12.55 3.45
C GLN A 400 -2.75 13.42 2.28
N THR A 401 -2.11 12.79 1.27
CA THR A 401 -1.59 13.49 0.09
C THR A 401 -2.73 14.08 -0.74
N GLU A 402 -3.84 13.36 -0.87
CA GLU A 402 -5.05 13.82 -1.55
C GLU A 402 -5.62 15.09 -0.93
N ILE A 403 -5.77 15.11 0.40
CA ILE A 403 -6.23 16.29 1.12
C ILE A 403 -5.28 17.47 0.89
N ILE A 404 -3.97 17.26 1.01
CA ILE A 404 -2.96 18.32 0.80
C ILE A 404 -2.99 18.84 -0.64
N ALA A 405 -3.12 17.94 -1.63
CA ALA A 405 -3.22 18.32 -3.04
C ALA A 405 -4.42 19.23 -3.31
N ALA A 406 -5.59 18.89 -2.75
CA ALA A 406 -6.82 19.65 -2.91
C ALA A 406 -6.70 21.09 -2.32
N HIS A 407 -5.96 21.25 -1.23
CA HIS A 407 -5.75 22.55 -0.58
C HIS A 407 -4.68 23.44 -1.23
N ARG A 408 -4.04 22.99 -2.31
CA ARG A 408 -3.08 23.75 -3.14
C ARG A 408 -3.68 24.38 -4.39
N ALA A 409 -4.99 24.35 -4.57
CA ALA A 409 -5.64 24.78 -5.79
C ALA A 409 -5.75 26.33 -5.92
N THR A 410 -5.36 27.10 -4.91
CA THR A 410 -5.26 28.56 -5.01
C THR A 410 -3.95 28.94 -5.68
N LEU A 411 -4.04 29.62 -6.82
CA LEU A 411 -2.90 30.03 -7.64
C LEU A 411 -2.81 31.54 -7.77
N ILE A 412 -1.59 32.03 -7.66
CA ILE A 412 -1.29 33.46 -7.88
C ILE A 412 -0.20 33.55 -8.92
N SER A 413 -0.43 34.34 -9.96
CA SER A 413 0.51 34.55 -11.07
C SER A 413 0.79 36.01 -11.29
N TRP A 414 2.00 36.33 -11.67
CA TRP A 414 2.41 37.68 -12.03
C TRP A 414 3.56 37.66 -13.03
N ASP A 415 3.68 38.72 -13.80
CA ASP A 415 4.76 38.89 -14.75
C ASP A 415 5.88 39.77 -14.17
N VAL A 416 7.10 39.37 -14.47
CA VAL A 416 8.31 40.15 -14.14
C VAL A 416 9.22 40.25 -15.35
N PRO A 417 10.06 41.29 -15.47
CA PRO A 417 11.17 41.26 -16.41
C PRO A 417 12.04 40.04 -16.14
N SER A 418 12.43 39.27 -17.16
CA SER A 418 13.17 38.02 -16.97
C SER A 418 14.49 38.17 -16.22
N SER A 419 15.08 39.38 -16.26
CA SER A 419 16.26 39.72 -15.46
C SER A 419 16.00 39.72 -13.95
N MET A 420 14.75 39.90 -13.53
CA MET A 420 14.33 39.87 -12.13
C MET A 420 13.97 38.49 -11.65
N ALA A 421 13.75 37.55 -12.57
CA ALA A 421 13.48 36.15 -12.28
C ALA A 421 14.75 35.26 -12.36
N MET A 422 15.94 35.86 -12.41
CA MET A 422 17.19 35.08 -12.42
C MET A 422 17.36 34.34 -11.09
N GLY A 423 17.73 33.08 -11.16
CA GLY A 423 17.87 32.19 -10.01
C GLY A 423 16.56 31.52 -9.54
N VAL A 424 15.40 31.95 -10.04
CA VAL A 424 14.10 31.36 -9.65
C VAL A 424 13.92 30.01 -10.30
N ASP A 425 13.54 29.03 -9.50
CA ASP A 425 13.23 27.67 -9.97
C ASP A 425 12.02 27.09 -9.21
N LEU A 426 11.42 26.01 -9.70
CA LEU A 426 10.26 25.34 -9.10
C LEU A 426 10.47 24.89 -7.65
N ILE A 427 11.71 24.69 -7.22
CA ILE A 427 12.05 24.33 -5.83
C ILE A 427 11.89 25.48 -4.83
N HIS A 428 11.71 26.71 -5.28
CA HIS A 428 11.73 27.89 -4.42
C HIS A 428 10.35 28.27 -3.88
N THR A 429 10.34 28.89 -2.71
CA THR A 429 9.21 29.60 -2.14
C THR A 429 9.35 31.07 -2.53
N LEU A 430 8.29 31.63 -3.10
CA LEU A 430 8.24 33.02 -3.56
C LEU A 430 7.25 33.79 -2.72
N GLU A 431 7.54 35.06 -2.54
CA GLU A 431 6.69 36.04 -1.86
C GLU A 431 6.35 37.16 -2.84
N LEU A 432 5.08 37.51 -2.88
CA LEU A 432 4.55 38.64 -3.63
C LEU A 432 3.92 39.65 -2.68
N ASP A 433 4.34 40.92 -2.79
CA ASP A 433 3.70 42.06 -2.12
C ASP A 433 3.50 43.17 -3.16
N ALA A 434 2.40 43.07 -3.90
CA ALA A 434 2.09 44.04 -4.98
C ALA A 434 0.57 44.15 -5.20
N GLU A 435 0.15 45.35 -5.64
CA GLU A 435 -1.24 45.63 -6.02
C GLU A 435 -2.28 45.33 -4.93
N GLY A 436 -1.88 45.37 -3.64
CA GLY A 436 -2.74 45.09 -2.50
C GLY A 436 -2.82 43.61 -2.13
N VAL A 437 -2.08 42.73 -2.83
CA VAL A 437 -1.99 41.28 -2.51
C VAL A 437 -0.65 41.01 -1.85
N HIS A 438 -0.70 40.38 -0.67
CA HIS A 438 0.48 39.84 -0.02
C HIS A 438 0.33 38.32 0.04
N ALA A 439 1.22 37.59 -0.62
CA ALA A 439 1.12 36.13 -0.71
C ALA A 439 2.50 35.45 -0.66
N VAL A 440 2.56 34.33 0.05
CA VAL A 440 3.74 33.46 0.09
C VAL A 440 3.30 32.06 -0.36
N GLY A 441 4.05 31.46 -1.26
CA GLY A 441 3.70 30.12 -1.74
C GLY A 441 4.84 29.43 -2.46
N LYS A 442 4.67 28.15 -2.72
CA LYS A 442 5.61 27.34 -3.49
C LYS A 442 5.51 27.67 -4.97
N CYS A 443 6.64 27.90 -5.64
CA CYS A 443 6.67 28.08 -7.08
C CYS A 443 6.14 26.83 -7.78
N ARG A 444 5.08 26.98 -8.57
CA ARG A 444 4.40 25.89 -9.28
C ARG A 444 4.71 25.88 -10.77
N ARG A 445 4.80 27.07 -11.38
CA ARG A 445 5.02 27.20 -12.82
C ARG A 445 5.85 28.43 -13.13
N ILE A 446 6.71 28.33 -14.13
CA ILE A 446 7.55 29.40 -14.65
C ILE A 446 7.41 29.40 -16.17
N VAL A 447 6.94 30.51 -16.74
CA VAL A 447 6.81 30.70 -18.19
C VAL A 447 7.66 31.86 -18.64
N ASP A 448 8.74 31.57 -19.35
CA ASP A 448 9.58 32.60 -19.97
C ASP A 448 9.11 32.90 -21.39
N ARG A 449 8.94 34.16 -21.73
CA ARG A 449 8.59 34.66 -23.05
C ARG A 449 9.59 35.69 -23.52
N PHE A 450 10.31 35.37 -24.57
CA PHE A 450 11.32 36.22 -25.18
C PHE A 450 10.89 36.63 -26.57
N ASP A 451 10.65 37.90 -26.81
CA ASP A 451 10.32 38.46 -28.13
C ASP A 451 11.55 39.22 -28.66
N LEU A 452 12.27 38.57 -29.58
CA LEU A 452 13.50 39.10 -30.16
C LEU A 452 13.26 40.30 -31.07
N GLU A 453 12.06 40.41 -31.67
CA GLU A 453 11.71 41.50 -32.56
C GLU A 453 11.39 42.79 -31.79
N ARG A 454 10.69 42.66 -30.65
CA ARG A 454 10.30 43.77 -29.80
C ARG A 454 11.31 44.07 -28.70
N GLY A 455 12.28 43.17 -28.50
CA GLY A 455 13.26 43.29 -27.40
C GLY A 455 12.64 43.08 -26.02
N ALA A 456 11.53 42.35 -25.92
CA ALA A 456 10.85 42.08 -24.65
C ALA A 456 11.26 40.70 -24.10
N ALA A 457 11.56 40.64 -22.79
CA ALA A 457 11.86 39.44 -22.06
C ALA A 457 11.04 39.46 -20.76
N VAL A 458 10.04 38.62 -20.69
CA VAL A 458 9.07 38.56 -19.59
C VAL A 458 8.98 37.13 -19.06
N THR A 459 9.00 36.99 -17.75
CA THR A 459 8.79 35.72 -17.05
C THR A 459 7.52 35.81 -16.23
N THR A 460 6.58 34.90 -16.46
CA THR A 460 5.40 34.72 -15.63
C THR A 460 5.75 33.70 -14.53
N LEU A 461 5.59 34.10 -13.28
CA LEU A 461 5.76 33.25 -12.11
C LEU A 461 4.38 32.90 -11.56
N THR A 462 4.18 31.65 -11.20
CA THR A 462 2.95 31.19 -10.56
C THR A 462 3.30 30.43 -9.27
N ILE A 463 2.68 30.83 -8.16
CA ILE A 463 2.78 30.12 -6.89
C ILE A 463 1.49 29.39 -6.58
N ALA A 464 1.61 28.26 -5.89
CA ALA A 464 0.49 27.59 -5.24
C ALA A 464 0.52 27.95 -3.75
N VAL A 465 -0.62 28.38 -3.23
CA VAL A 465 -0.80 28.80 -1.83
C VAL A 465 -1.68 27.77 -1.14
N MET A 466 -1.18 27.15 -0.07
CA MET A 466 -1.95 26.24 0.75
C MET A 466 -2.75 27.01 1.80
N ARG A 467 -4.03 26.65 1.93
CA ARG A 467 -4.92 27.29 2.90
C ARG A 467 -5.67 26.24 3.70
N GLY A 468 -5.62 26.33 5.04
CA GLY A 468 -6.38 25.39 5.86
C GLY A 468 -6.03 25.43 7.35
N GLY A 469 -4.78 25.48 7.70
CA GLY A 469 -4.33 25.47 9.10
C GLY A 469 -4.60 24.14 9.81
N GLY A 470 -4.57 24.18 11.15
CA GLY A 470 -4.79 23.04 12.01
C GLY A 470 -3.51 22.26 12.36
N SER A 471 -3.67 21.22 13.19
CA SER A 471 -2.58 20.33 13.60
C SER A 471 -2.77 18.97 12.97
N SER A 472 -1.68 18.31 12.59
CA SER A 472 -1.71 16.92 12.14
C SER A 472 -1.52 15.97 13.32
N ASP A 473 -2.30 14.90 13.33
CA ASP A 473 -2.02 13.74 14.17
C ASP A 473 -0.89 12.90 13.55
N PRO A 474 -0.07 12.24 14.36
CA PRO A 474 0.81 11.21 13.83
C PRO A 474 -0.04 10.09 13.22
N LEU A 475 0.31 9.67 12.01
CA LEU A 475 -0.36 8.54 11.33
C LEU A 475 0.08 7.21 11.97
N THR A 476 -0.32 7.02 13.22
CA THR A 476 -0.09 5.77 13.95
C THR A 476 -1.04 4.71 13.43
N LEU A 477 -0.52 3.51 13.22
CA LEU A 477 -1.35 2.40 12.75
C LEU A 477 -2.41 2.05 13.80
N PRO A 478 -3.65 1.73 13.37
CA PRO A 478 -4.63 1.19 14.28
C PRO A 478 -4.11 -0.13 14.86
N PRO A 479 -4.33 -0.37 16.16
CA PRO A 479 -3.95 -1.63 16.75
C PRO A 479 -4.69 -2.78 16.07
N ARG A 480 -4.06 -3.94 16.03
CA ARG A 480 -4.72 -5.17 15.58
C ARG A 480 -5.98 -5.39 16.41
N ILE A 481 -7.06 -5.77 15.76
CA ILE A 481 -8.31 -6.05 16.45
C ILE A 481 -8.16 -7.38 17.17
N GLY A 482 -8.13 -7.36 18.48
CA GLY A 482 -7.94 -8.56 19.30
C GLY A 482 -9.06 -9.57 19.05
N VAL A 483 -8.68 -10.78 18.70
CA VAL A 483 -9.62 -11.88 18.64
C VAL A 483 -9.91 -12.33 20.06
N GLY A 484 -11.18 -12.41 20.43
CA GLY A 484 -11.58 -12.95 21.72
C GLY A 484 -10.99 -14.36 21.92
N VAL A 485 -10.63 -14.69 23.15
CA VAL A 485 -10.19 -16.05 23.49
C VAL A 485 -11.30 -17.01 23.09
N VAL A 486 -11.05 -17.82 22.06
CA VAL A 486 -12.00 -18.84 21.65
C VAL A 486 -12.03 -19.88 22.73
N GLY A 487 -13.20 -20.15 23.25
CA GLY A 487 -13.39 -21.18 24.27
C GLY A 487 -12.84 -22.51 23.78
N THR A 488 -12.07 -23.19 24.63
CA THR A 488 -11.70 -24.58 24.35
C THR A 488 -12.97 -25.39 24.29
N LEU A 489 -13.12 -26.20 23.23
CA LEU A 489 -14.11 -27.27 23.24
C LEU A 489 -13.83 -28.12 24.46
N SER A 490 -14.86 -28.39 25.27
CA SER A 490 -14.72 -29.23 26.44
C SER A 490 -14.37 -30.63 25.97
N THR A 491 -13.13 -31.04 26.21
CA THR A 491 -12.71 -32.44 26.03
C THR A 491 -13.06 -33.26 27.27
N ASP A 492 -14.28 -33.10 27.79
CA ASP A 492 -14.73 -33.90 28.92
C ASP A 492 -14.77 -35.37 28.55
N GLY A 493 -13.80 -36.07 29.05
CA GLY A 493 -13.81 -37.49 29.34
C GLY A 493 -14.20 -38.45 28.24
N GLY A 494 -13.66 -38.31 27.03
CA GLY A 494 -13.72 -39.26 25.93
C GLY A 494 -15.08 -39.92 25.63
N LEU A 495 -15.53 -39.87 24.41
CA LEU A 495 -16.75 -40.54 23.97
C LEU A 495 -16.61 -42.08 24.13
N ALA A 496 -17.37 -42.64 25.04
CA ALA A 496 -17.47 -44.10 25.21
C ALA A 496 -18.39 -44.64 24.12
N MET A 497 -17.83 -45.40 23.19
CA MET A 497 -18.58 -45.91 22.06
C MET A 497 -19.36 -47.19 22.38
N PRO A 498 -20.64 -47.26 21.99
CA PRO A 498 -21.46 -48.44 22.18
C PRO A 498 -20.98 -49.59 21.29
N THR A 499 -21.46 -50.75 21.61
CA THR A 499 -21.18 -51.99 20.88
C THR A 499 -22.47 -52.72 20.57
N GLN A 500 -22.62 -53.13 19.32
CA GLN A 500 -23.62 -54.07 18.87
C GLN A 500 -22.93 -55.37 18.48
N LEU A 501 -23.19 -56.44 19.21
CA LEU A 501 -22.71 -57.79 18.88
C LEU A 501 -23.90 -58.66 18.46
N SER A 502 -23.83 -59.19 17.26
CA SER A 502 -24.93 -59.96 16.68
C SER A 502 -25.26 -61.23 17.49
N GLY A 503 -26.53 -61.41 17.72
CA GLY A 503 -27.08 -62.64 18.26
C GLY A 503 -26.71 -63.00 19.71
N TYR A 504 -25.79 -62.24 20.29
CA TYR A 504 -25.26 -62.52 21.63
C TYR A 504 -25.66 -61.52 22.68
N LEU A 505 -25.47 -60.22 22.35
CA LEU A 505 -25.79 -59.13 23.27
C LEU A 505 -26.94 -58.23 22.77
N LEU A 506 -27.10 -58.12 21.47
CA LEU A 506 -28.16 -57.34 20.83
C LEU A 506 -28.81 -58.23 19.76
N PRO A 507 -30.10 -58.55 19.90
CA PRO A 507 -30.79 -59.48 18.96
C PRO A 507 -31.05 -58.82 17.59
N ASP A 508 -31.20 -57.53 17.57
CA ASP A 508 -31.47 -56.72 16.35
C ASP A 508 -30.35 -55.73 16.08
N TYR A 509 -29.93 -55.66 14.81
CA TYR A 509 -28.97 -54.68 14.35
C TYR A 509 -29.67 -53.35 14.05
N ASP A 510 -29.12 -52.25 14.57
CA ASP A 510 -29.56 -50.90 14.30
C ASP A 510 -28.42 -50.10 13.65
N GLU A 511 -28.58 -49.75 12.38
CA GLU A 511 -27.58 -49.01 11.61
C GLU A 511 -27.40 -47.54 12.04
N THR A 512 -28.33 -47.03 12.85
CA THR A 512 -28.25 -45.65 13.38
C THR A 512 -27.36 -45.54 14.62
N ILE A 513 -27.01 -46.66 15.24
CA ILE A 513 -26.14 -46.67 16.41
C ILE A 513 -24.68 -46.57 15.96
N THR A 514 -24.03 -45.48 16.34
CA THR A 514 -22.58 -45.32 16.18
C THR A 514 -21.80 -46.25 17.11
N GLY A 515 -20.50 -46.40 16.87
CA GLY A 515 -19.65 -47.29 17.64
C GLY A 515 -19.32 -48.59 16.90
N PHE A 516 -19.04 -49.68 17.63
CA PHE A 516 -18.66 -50.94 17.02
C PHE A 516 -19.87 -51.85 16.77
N SER A 517 -19.98 -52.32 15.54
CA SER A 517 -20.88 -53.40 15.15
C SER A 517 -20.08 -54.63 14.79
N GLY A 518 -20.23 -55.72 15.57
CA GLY A 518 -19.65 -57.01 15.27
C GLY A 518 -20.32 -57.64 14.05
N ASN A 519 -19.56 -58.41 13.28
CA ASN A 519 -20.12 -59.14 12.15
C ASN A 519 -21.11 -60.21 12.63
N ASN A 520 -22.26 -60.25 12.00
CA ASN A 520 -23.18 -61.27 12.18
C ASN A 520 -22.88 -62.44 11.23
N ASP A 521 -23.16 -63.68 11.67
CA ASP A 521 -23.10 -64.84 10.81
C ASP A 521 -24.01 -64.61 9.59
N ALA A 522 -23.45 -64.83 8.41
CA ALA A 522 -24.16 -64.68 7.14
C ALA A 522 -25.42 -65.56 7.00
N SER A 523 -25.55 -66.55 7.81
CA SER A 523 -26.72 -67.45 7.82
C SER A 523 -27.98 -66.81 8.40
N SER A 524 -27.89 -65.72 9.13
CA SER A 524 -28.99 -64.99 9.80
C SER A 524 -29.27 -63.57 9.28
N GLY A 525 -28.85 -63.30 8.08
CA GLY A 525 -29.08 -61.99 7.48
C GLY A 525 -28.17 -60.88 8.03
N GLY A 526 -26.93 -61.23 8.36
CA GLY A 526 -25.96 -60.47 9.06
C GLY A 526 -25.70 -59.03 8.51
N HIS A 527 -25.21 -58.25 9.37
CA HIS A 527 -24.82 -56.88 9.11
C HIS A 527 -23.28 -56.72 9.01
N PRO A 528 -22.77 -55.70 8.35
CA PRO A 528 -21.34 -55.52 8.18
C PRO A 528 -20.65 -55.27 9.52
N ARG A 529 -19.48 -55.87 9.70
CA ARG A 529 -18.57 -55.51 10.80
C ARG A 529 -17.99 -54.14 10.53
N ARG A 530 -18.30 -53.18 11.39
CA ARG A 530 -17.86 -51.78 11.26
C ARG A 530 -17.55 -51.15 12.60
N LEU A 531 -16.71 -50.16 12.57
CA LEU A 531 -16.51 -49.20 13.64
C LEU A 531 -16.84 -47.81 13.10
N ASP A 532 -17.75 -47.14 13.77
CA ASP A 532 -18.18 -45.80 13.41
C ASP A 532 -17.93 -44.87 14.61
N ALA A 533 -17.02 -43.88 14.43
CA ALA A 533 -16.61 -42.96 15.47
C ALA A 533 -17.09 -41.54 15.10
N PRO A 534 -18.27 -41.13 15.59
CA PRO A 534 -18.85 -39.84 15.20
C PRO A 534 -17.96 -38.67 15.63
N ALA A 535 -17.72 -37.75 14.71
CA ALA A 535 -17.03 -36.51 15.02
C ALA A 535 -18.02 -35.45 15.51
N ASP A 536 -17.58 -34.63 16.47
CA ASP A 536 -18.34 -33.47 16.90
C ASP A 536 -18.50 -32.49 15.75
N GLU A 537 -19.65 -31.82 15.67
CA GLU A 537 -19.90 -30.80 14.70
C GLU A 537 -18.99 -29.57 14.96
N ILE A 538 -18.40 -29.03 13.90
CA ILE A 538 -17.60 -27.78 14.01
C ILE A 538 -18.56 -26.63 14.31
N PRO A 539 -18.35 -25.89 15.43
CA PRO A 539 -19.19 -24.74 15.74
C PRO A 539 -19.16 -23.70 14.61
N ALA A 540 -20.31 -23.12 14.27
CA ALA A 540 -20.41 -22.10 13.24
C ALA A 540 -19.46 -20.90 13.49
N ALA A 541 -19.25 -20.54 14.76
CA ALA A 541 -18.31 -19.47 15.16
C ALA A 541 -16.84 -19.76 14.82
N GLU A 542 -16.47 -21.04 14.59
CA GLU A 542 -15.11 -21.47 14.24
C GLU A 542 -15.01 -21.89 12.77
N ARG A 543 -16.13 -22.14 12.11
CA ARG A 543 -16.21 -22.54 10.71
C ARG A 543 -16.45 -21.37 9.77
N ASP A 544 -17.40 -20.50 10.15
CA ASP A 544 -17.86 -19.42 9.28
C ASP A 544 -16.88 -18.25 9.34
N GLU A 545 -16.85 -17.41 8.28
CA GLU A 545 -16.06 -16.19 8.24
C GLU A 545 -16.40 -15.29 9.42
N SER A 546 -15.38 -14.78 10.10
CA SER A 546 -15.52 -13.87 11.22
C SER A 546 -15.01 -12.49 10.85
N THR A 547 -15.90 -11.49 10.92
CA THR A 547 -15.57 -10.08 10.64
C THR A 547 -15.41 -9.30 11.93
N LEU A 548 -14.27 -8.59 12.04
CA LEU A 548 -13.91 -7.73 13.14
C LEU A 548 -13.78 -6.30 12.62
N THR A 549 -14.35 -5.32 13.31
CA THR A 549 -14.37 -3.93 12.83
C THR A 549 -13.75 -2.97 13.83
N ALA A 550 -12.99 -1.99 13.32
CA ALA A 550 -12.51 -0.86 14.09
C ALA A 550 -12.61 0.42 13.27
N ALA A 551 -12.73 1.57 13.94
CA ALA A 551 -12.74 2.87 13.29
C ALA A 551 -11.72 3.79 13.96
N GLN A 552 -11.06 4.62 13.15
CA GLN A 552 -10.09 5.61 13.64
C GLN A 552 -10.16 6.89 12.81
N LEU A 553 -10.09 8.02 13.50
CA LEU A 553 -10.03 9.34 12.88
C LEU A 553 -8.62 9.91 13.05
N TYR A 554 -8.09 10.49 11.97
CA TYR A 554 -6.82 11.21 11.93
C TYR A 554 -7.04 12.64 11.48
N ARG A 555 -6.45 13.58 12.18
CA ARG A 555 -6.42 14.98 11.77
C ARG A 555 -5.31 15.22 10.78
N VAL A 556 -5.61 15.95 9.73
CA VAL A 556 -4.65 16.40 8.74
C VAL A 556 -4.56 17.92 8.82
N GLY A 557 -3.44 18.41 9.35
CA GLY A 557 -3.13 19.85 9.33
C GLY A 557 -2.65 20.25 7.94
N ILE A 558 -3.23 21.31 7.42
CA ILE A 558 -2.81 21.92 6.15
C ILE A 558 -1.91 23.09 6.46
N PRO A 559 -0.77 23.26 5.79
CA PRO A 559 -0.02 24.50 5.89
C PRO A 559 -0.92 25.70 5.62
N ASP A 560 -0.73 26.78 6.37
CA ASP A 560 -1.47 28.02 6.17
C ASP A 560 -0.50 29.07 5.66
N ASP A 561 -0.26 29.02 4.35
CA ASP A 561 0.59 29.97 3.65
C ASP A 561 -0.06 31.35 3.68
N THR A 562 0.76 32.40 3.70
CA THR A 562 0.25 33.79 3.74
C THR A 562 -0.52 34.12 2.47
N LEU A 563 -1.75 34.60 2.63
CA LEU A 563 -2.55 35.24 1.58
C LEU A 563 -3.43 36.32 2.18
N GLU A 564 -3.11 37.56 1.87
CA GLU A 564 -3.85 38.78 2.22
C GLU A 564 -4.27 39.49 0.93
N LEU A 565 -5.56 39.84 0.82
CA LEU A 565 -6.18 40.43 -0.37
C LEU A 565 -6.76 41.79 -0.09
#